data_4f5e1bd06f5950fc018320baff518c79
#
_entry.id   4f5e1bd06f5950fc018320baff518c79
#
_cell.length_a   1.000
_cell.length_b   1.000
_cell.length_c   1.000
_cell.angle_alpha   90.00
_cell.angle_beta   90.00
_cell.angle_gamma   90.00
#
_symmetry.space_group_name_H-M   'P 1'
#
loop_
_entity.id
_entity.type
_entity.pdbx_description
1 polymer ?
#
loop_
_entity_poly.entity_id
_entity_poly.type
_entity_poly.pdbx_seq_one_letter_code
_entity_poly.pdbx_strand_id
1 'polypeptide(L)'
;MAQAFPASTFTGSDYHEGSVTEAAKRASEAGVADRASFEVAGAQSFSGTGHALVTSFDCLHDMGDPLGAARHVRSTLAADGTWLIVEPIAGDTIESNLNPVGRAYYAFSTFLCTPSSLSQDVGLALGAQAGEKRIHDVVTAAGFTRFRRIGETAFNAVYEARP
;
A
#
# COMPACT_ATOMS: atom_id res chain seq x y z
N MET A 1 -8.61 11.34 -6.45
CA MET A 1 -7.54 12.32 -6.12
C MET A 1 -7.40 13.35 -7.24
N ALA A 2 -7.04 13.01 -8.47
CA ALA A 2 -6.79 13.96 -9.55
C ALA A 2 -7.92 14.99 -9.81
N GLN A 3 -9.18 14.62 -9.66
CA GLN A 3 -10.31 15.56 -9.76
C GLN A 3 -10.37 16.54 -8.59
N ALA A 4 -10.00 16.09 -7.37
CA ALA A 4 -10.06 16.90 -6.16
C ALA A 4 -8.83 17.81 -5.97
N PHE A 5 -7.70 17.49 -6.63
CA PHE A 5 -6.44 18.21 -6.53
C PHE A 5 -5.93 18.62 -7.92
N PRO A 6 -6.53 19.66 -8.53
CA PRO A 6 -6.27 20.01 -9.93
C PRO A 6 -4.85 20.58 -10.17
N ALA A 7 -4.15 21.02 -9.14
CA ALA A 7 -2.78 21.51 -9.23
C ALA A 7 -1.72 20.42 -9.04
N SER A 8 -2.14 19.16 -8.83
CA SER A 8 -1.22 18.05 -8.59
C SER A 8 -1.15 17.10 -9.80
N THR A 9 0.00 16.48 -9.97
CA THR A 9 0.20 15.37 -10.90
C THR A 9 0.21 14.05 -10.13
N PHE A 10 -0.23 12.98 -10.79
CA PHE A 10 -0.36 11.66 -10.21
C PHE A 10 0.29 10.61 -11.11
N THR A 11 1.00 9.68 -10.52
CA THR A 11 1.45 8.46 -11.19
C THR A 11 0.89 7.25 -10.44
N GLY A 12 0.20 6.36 -11.14
CA GLY A 12 -0.20 5.05 -10.62
C GLY A 12 0.71 3.98 -11.19
N SER A 13 1.13 3.05 -10.36
CA SER A 13 1.93 1.89 -10.78
C SER A 13 1.27 0.59 -10.34
N ASP A 14 1.33 -0.40 -11.21
CA ASP A 14 0.90 -1.77 -10.95
C ASP A 14 1.77 -2.72 -11.78
N TYR A 15 2.09 -3.89 -11.26
CA TYR A 15 2.83 -4.90 -12.04
C TYR A 15 1.93 -5.57 -13.10
N HIS A 16 0.61 -5.47 -12.97
CA HIS A 16 -0.36 -6.08 -13.89
C HIS A 16 -0.74 -5.10 -15.01
N GLU A 17 -0.30 -5.38 -16.22
CA GLU A 17 -0.51 -4.54 -17.41
C GLU A 17 -1.99 -4.24 -17.68
N GLY A 18 -2.88 -5.22 -17.45
CA GLY A 18 -4.33 -5.04 -17.62
C GLY A 18 -4.91 -3.99 -16.67
N SER A 19 -4.44 -3.94 -15.42
CA SER A 19 -4.84 -2.91 -14.44
C SER A 19 -4.37 -1.53 -14.87
N VAL A 20 -3.14 -1.41 -15.36
CA VAL A 20 -2.56 -0.15 -15.87
C VAL A 20 -3.34 0.36 -17.08
N THR A 21 -3.65 -0.51 -18.01
CA THR A 21 -4.44 -0.17 -19.22
C THR A 21 -5.84 0.35 -18.84
N GLU A 22 -6.53 -0.35 -17.93
CA GLU A 22 -7.86 0.07 -17.48
C GLU A 22 -7.80 1.38 -16.67
N ALA A 23 -6.77 1.58 -15.86
CA ALA A 23 -6.58 2.82 -15.12
C ALA A 23 -6.37 4.02 -16.04
N ALA A 24 -5.54 3.88 -17.10
CA ALA A 24 -5.33 4.92 -18.10
C ALA A 24 -6.62 5.27 -18.85
N LYS A 25 -7.41 4.26 -19.23
CA LYS A 25 -8.72 4.46 -19.85
C LYS A 25 -9.67 5.25 -18.93
N ARG A 26 -9.77 4.86 -17.67
CA ARG A 26 -10.61 5.57 -16.68
C ARG A 26 -10.17 7.01 -16.44
N ALA A 27 -8.86 7.28 -16.44
CA ALA A 27 -8.36 8.64 -16.32
C ALA A 27 -8.76 9.51 -17.53
N SER A 28 -8.72 8.93 -18.74
CA SER A 28 -9.20 9.60 -19.96
C SER A 28 -10.71 9.90 -19.89
N GLU A 29 -11.51 8.90 -19.53
CA GLU A 29 -12.97 9.06 -19.35
C GLU A 29 -13.33 10.09 -18.28
N ALA A 30 -12.52 10.19 -17.23
CA ALA A 30 -12.69 11.18 -16.16
C ALA A 30 -12.11 12.57 -16.48
N GLY A 31 -11.51 12.76 -17.67
CA GLY A 31 -10.92 14.03 -18.10
C GLY A 31 -9.71 14.48 -17.27
N VAL A 32 -8.90 13.54 -16.77
CA VAL A 32 -7.71 13.82 -15.94
C VAL A 32 -6.42 13.22 -16.49
N ALA A 33 -6.44 12.70 -17.73
CA ALA A 33 -5.28 12.06 -18.35
C ALA A 33 -4.09 13.01 -18.60
N ASP A 34 -4.32 14.30 -18.58
CA ASP A 34 -3.29 15.34 -18.67
C ASP A 34 -2.37 15.41 -17.44
N ARG A 35 -2.83 14.91 -16.30
CA ARG A 35 -2.12 14.95 -15.02
C ARG A 35 -2.13 13.64 -14.22
N ALA A 36 -2.74 12.59 -14.76
CA ALA A 36 -2.72 11.25 -14.20
C ALA A 36 -2.12 10.28 -15.21
N SER A 37 -0.91 9.80 -14.97
CA SER A 37 -0.19 8.81 -15.77
C SER A 37 -0.12 7.46 -15.04
N PHE A 38 0.11 6.40 -15.81
CA PHE A 38 0.18 5.05 -15.26
C PHE A 38 1.35 4.28 -15.87
N GLU A 39 1.97 3.41 -15.09
CA GLU A 39 3.10 2.61 -15.54
C GLU A 39 3.00 1.15 -15.06
N VAL A 40 3.51 0.24 -15.87
CA VAL A 40 3.68 -1.17 -15.45
C VAL A 40 4.97 -1.26 -14.67
N ALA A 41 4.87 -1.27 -13.36
CA ALA A 41 6.02 -1.35 -12.45
C ALA A 41 5.62 -1.97 -11.11
N GLY A 42 6.51 -2.74 -10.52
CA GLY A 42 6.34 -3.27 -9.16
C GLY A 42 6.57 -2.20 -8.09
N ALA A 43 6.11 -2.49 -6.88
CA ALA A 43 6.25 -1.59 -5.73
C ALA A 43 7.70 -1.27 -5.34
N GLN A 44 8.68 -2.04 -5.84
CA GLN A 44 10.11 -1.85 -5.61
C GLN A 44 10.81 -1.08 -6.73
N SER A 45 10.10 -0.71 -7.81
CA SER A 45 10.73 -0.21 -9.04
C SER A 45 9.93 0.88 -9.77
N PHE A 46 8.81 1.35 -9.22
CA PHE A 46 8.06 2.45 -9.81
C PHE A 46 8.92 3.71 -9.94
N SER A 47 8.62 4.53 -10.95
CA SER A 47 9.43 5.66 -11.35
C SER A 47 9.20 6.92 -10.50
N GLY A 48 10.10 7.89 -10.66
CA GLY A 48 9.99 9.21 -10.06
C GLY A 48 10.70 9.34 -8.70
N THR A 49 10.89 10.59 -8.29
CA THR A 49 11.47 10.97 -7.00
C THR A 49 10.90 12.30 -6.55
N GLY A 50 11.06 12.62 -5.26
CA GLY A 50 10.55 13.87 -4.69
C GLY A 50 9.02 13.88 -4.54
N HIS A 51 8.40 12.68 -4.41
CA HIS A 51 6.96 12.59 -4.19
C HIS A 51 6.56 13.24 -2.86
N ALA A 52 5.60 14.16 -2.90
CA ALA A 52 5.00 14.72 -1.69
C ALA A 52 4.12 13.69 -0.95
N LEU A 53 3.50 12.78 -1.71
CA LEU A 53 2.64 11.73 -1.19
C LEU A 53 2.81 10.45 -2.03
N VAL A 54 3.06 9.34 -1.36
CA VAL A 54 2.90 7.99 -1.90
C VAL A 54 1.74 7.31 -1.18
N THR A 55 0.94 6.53 -1.89
CA THR A 55 -0.20 5.82 -1.29
C THR A 55 -0.18 4.35 -1.65
N SER A 56 -0.51 3.51 -0.68
CA SER A 56 -0.73 2.06 -0.85
C SER A 56 -2.09 1.70 -0.28
N PHE A 57 -2.90 0.98 -1.05
CA PHE A 57 -4.25 0.60 -0.65
C PHE A 57 -4.40 -0.92 -0.73
N ASP A 58 -4.55 -1.57 0.43
CA ASP A 58 -4.78 -3.01 0.58
C ASP A 58 -3.83 -3.87 -0.26
N CYS A 59 -2.54 -3.54 -0.26
CA CYS A 59 -1.55 -4.22 -1.11
C CYS A 59 -0.24 -4.59 -0.41
N LEU A 60 0.16 -3.88 0.65
CA LEU A 60 1.44 -4.13 1.33
C LEU A 60 1.48 -5.55 1.95
N HIS A 61 0.36 -6.01 2.47
CA HIS A 61 0.25 -7.33 3.10
C HIS A 61 0.32 -8.51 2.11
N ASP A 62 0.07 -8.26 0.82
CA ASP A 62 0.14 -9.26 -0.26
C ASP A 62 1.51 -9.35 -0.92
N MET A 63 2.38 -8.37 -0.67
CA MET A 63 3.72 -8.33 -1.27
C MET A 63 4.62 -9.43 -0.68
N GLY A 64 5.42 -10.05 -1.53
CA GLY A 64 6.47 -10.98 -1.10
C GLY A 64 7.56 -10.27 -0.31
N ASP A 65 7.99 -9.09 -0.78
CA ASP A 65 8.98 -8.24 -0.11
C ASP A 65 8.43 -6.86 0.23
N PRO A 66 7.58 -6.74 1.25
CA PRO A 66 7.07 -5.44 1.69
C PRO A 66 8.15 -4.52 2.26
N LEU A 67 9.27 -5.09 2.75
CA LEU A 67 10.41 -4.31 3.22
C LEU A 67 11.14 -3.63 2.06
N GLY A 68 11.38 -4.35 0.97
CA GLY A 68 11.96 -3.79 -0.26
C GLY A 68 11.07 -2.71 -0.85
N ALA A 69 9.75 -2.94 -0.90
CA ALA A 69 8.78 -1.93 -1.32
C ALA A 69 8.83 -0.68 -0.43
N ALA A 70 8.83 -0.84 0.90
CA ALA A 70 8.93 0.27 1.85
C ALA A 70 10.23 1.07 1.69
N ARG A 71 11.37 0.40 1.45
CA ARG A 71 12.67 1.06 1.16
C ARG A 71 12.61 1.87 -0.13
N HIS A 72 11.97 1.33 -1.16
CA HIS A 72 11.80 2.03 -2.42
C HIS A 72 10.93 3.28 -2.23
N VAL A 73 9.77 3.14 -1.59
CA VAL A 73 8.92 4.30 -1.23
C VAL A 73 9.73 5.36 -0.47
N ARG A 74 10.50 4.95 0.54
CA ARG A 74 11.33 5.86 1.33
C ARG A 74 12.33 6.64 0.47
N SER A 75 12.92 5.98 -0.54
CA SER A 75 13.92 6.59 -1.44
C SER A 75 13.30 7.55 -2.45
N THR A 76 12.03 7.39 -2.78
CA THR A 76 11.32 8.22 -3.77
C THR A 76 10.57 9.41 -3.16
N LEU A 77 10.32 9.41 -1.85
CA LEU A 77 9.67 10.51 -1.15
C LEU A 77 10.54 11.77 -1.09
N ALA A 78 9.90 12.92 -1.09
CA ALA A 78 10.52 14.19 -0.65
C ALA A 78 10.91 14.10 0.82
N ALA A 79 11.82 14.98 1.27
CA ALA A 79 12.30 14.98 2.66
C ALA A 79 11.17 15.20 3.69
N ASP A 80 10.12 15.90 3.32
CA ASP A 80 8.90 16.14 4.09
C ASP A 80 7.69 15.35 3.59
N GLY A 81 7.91 14.42 2.64
CA GLY A 81 6.89 13.61 2.02
C GLY A 81 6.22 12.63 2.99
N THR A 82 5.08 12.14 2.57
CA THR A 82 4.27 11.21 3.38
C THR A 82 3.99 9.94 2.59
N TRP A 83 4.12 8.80 3.25
CA TRP A 83 3.55 7.54 2.79
C TRP A 83 2.25 7.26 3.54
N LEU A 84 1.13 7.23 2.82
CA LEU A 84 -0.18 6.83 3.33
C LEU A 84 -0.39 5.35 3.05
N ILE A 85 -0.60 4.57 4.10
CA ILE A 85 -0.77 3.12 4.04
C ILE A 85 -2.18 2.82 4.52
N VAL A 86 -2.99 2.22 3.66
CA VAL A 86 -4.33 1.72 4.00
C VAL A 86 -4.27 0.20 3.92
N GLU A 87 -4.55 -0.47 5.03
CA GLU A 87 -4.45 -1.93 5.14
C GLU A 87 -5.68 -2.51 5.87
N PRO A 88 -5.97 -3.81 5.73
CA PRO A 88 -7.03 -4.46 6.48
C PRO A 88 -6.90 -4.21 7.97
N ILE A 89 -8.01 -3.85 8.63
CA ILE A 89 -8.00 -3.64 10.07
C ILE A 89 -7.78 -4.96 10.80
N ALA A 90 -6.74 -5.03 11.58
CA ALA A 90 -6.41 -6.17 12.42
C ALA A 90 -5.76 -5.70 13.72
N GLY A 91 -6.07 -6.40 14.80
CA GLY A 91 -5.30 -6.28 16.04
C GLY A 91 -4.06 -7.15 16.01
N ASP A 92 -3.15 -6.93 16.95
CA ASP A 92 -1.85 -7.59 17.00
C ASP A 92 -1.90 -9.00 17.64
N THR A 93 -3.05 -9.45 18.13
CA THR A 93 -3.24 -10.78 18.71
C THR A 93 -4.42 -11.51 18.08
N ILE A 94 -4.43 -12.84 18.17
CA ILE A 94 -5.53 -13.68 17.68
C ILE A 94 -6.84 -13.28 18.39
N GLU A 95 -6.79 -13.09 19.70
CA GLU A 95 -7.96 -12.77 20.52
C GLU A 95 -8.63 -11.46 20.09
N SER A 96 -7.84 -10.43 19.72
CA SER A 96 -8.37 -9.15 19.27
C SER A 96 -9.05 -9.25 17.90
N ASN A 97 -8.78 -10.32 17.14
CA ASN A 97 -9.33 -10.59 15.83
C ASN A 97 -10.50 -11.61 15.84
N LEU A 98 -10.93 -12.08 17.01
CA LEU A 98 -12.07 -13.00 17.16
C LEU A 98 -13.41 -12.26 17.04
N ASN A 99 -13.65 -11.70 15.86
CA ASN A 99 -14.83 -10.93 15.50
C ASN A 99 -15.23 -11.23 14.04
N PRO A 100 -16.42 -10.79 13.56
CA PRO A 100 -16.87 -11.08 12.20
C PRO A 100 -15.92 -10.59 11.10
N VAL A 101 -15.31 -9.42 11.25
CA VAL A 101 -14.33 -8.86 10.29
C VAL A 101 -13.05 -9.68 10.31
N GLY A 102 -12.53 -9.98 11.49
CA GLY A 102 -11.35 -10.83 11.65
C GLY A 102 -11.55 -12.21 11.03
N ARG A 103 -12.72 -12.83 11.21
CA ARG A 103 -13.03 -14.13 10.58
C ARG A 103 -12.98 -14.05 9.05
N ALA A 104 -13.53 -12.99 8.45
CA ALA A 104 -13.47 -12.79 7.00
C ALA A 104 -12.02 -12.61 6.54
N TYR A 105 -11.25 -11.78 7.24
CA TYR A 105 -9.85 -11.53 6.89
C TYR A 105 -8.94 -12.73 7.12
N TYR A 106 -9.17 -13.57 8.13
CA TYR A 106 -8.46 -14.86 8.25
C TYR A 106 -8.72 -15.77 7.05
N ALA A 107 -9.96 -15.80 6.54
CA ALA A 107 -10.26 -16.58 5.35
C ALA A 107 -9.52 -16.02 4.12
N PHE A 108 -9.60 -14.70 3.86
CA PHE A 108 -8.86 -14.07 2.77
C PHE A 108 -7.35 -14.26 2.93
N SER A 109 -6.81 -14.05 4.12
CA SER A 109 -5.39 -14.23 4.40
C SER A 109 -4.92 -15.65 4.10
N THR A 110 -5.72 -16.67 4.48
CA THR A 110 -5.37 -18.07 4.29
C THR A 110 -5.42 -18.51 2.83
N PHE A 111 -6.43 -18.07 2.09
CA PHE A 111 -6.67 -18.57 0.73
C PHE A 111 -6.13 -17.66 -0.37
N LEU A 112 -5.81 -16.41 -0.07
CA LEU A 112 -5.38 -15.43 -1.06
C LEU A 112 -4.08 -14.72 -0.65
N CYS A 113 -4.09 -13.89 0.41
CA CYS A 113 -3.01 -12.97 0.71
C CYS A 113 -1.69 -13.68 1.06
N THR A 114 -1.74 -14.64 1.97
CA THR A 114 -0.53 -15.41 2.38
C THR A 114 0.01 -16.26 1.23
N PRO A 115 -0.79 -17.05 0.48
CA PRO A 115 -0.30 -17.75 -0.70
C PRO A 115 0.26 -16.83 -1.79
N SER A 116 -0.39 -15.66 -2.02
CA SER A 116 0.10 -14.66 -2.97
C SER A 116 1.50 -14.18 -2.59
N SER A 117 1.70 -13.76 -1.34
CA SER A 117 2.99 -13.33 -0.84
C SER A 117 4.06 -14.42 -0.92
N LEU A 118 3.72 -15.65 -0.50
CA LEU A 118 4.65 -16.80 -0.53
C LEU A 118 5.04 -17.24 -1.95
N SER A 119 4.24 -16.91 -2.97
CA SER A 119 4.56 -17.20 -4.36
C SER A 119 5.55 -16.21 -5.01
N GLN A 120 5.87 -15.12 -4.32
CA GLN A 120 6.79 -14.08 -4.74
C GLN A 120 8.15 -14.26 -4.04
N ASP A 121 9.18 -13.57 -4.56
CA ASP A 121 10.50 -13.53 -3.91
C ASP A 121 10.39 -12.97 -2.48
N VAL A 122 11.22 -13.48 -1.58
CA VAL A 122 11.23 -13.23 -0.13
C VAL A 122 10.09 -13.92 0.61
N GLY A 123 8.84 -13.74 0.19
CA GLY A 123 7.68 -14.43 0.76
C GLY A 123 7.46 -14.12 2.24
N LEU A 124 7.48 -12.83 2.65
CA LEU A 124 7.35 -12.43 4.07
C LEU A 124 6.00 -12.81 4.70
N ALA A 125 4.97 -12.97 3.88
CA ALA A 125 3.63 -13.42 4.27
C ALA A 125 3.03 -12.64 5.44
N LEU A 126 2.94 -11.31 5.30
CA LEU A 126 2.24 -10.47 6.27
C LEU A 126 0.78 -10.92 6.43
N GLY A 127 0.07 -11.07 5.31
CA GLY A 127 -1.34 -11.45 5.25
C GLY A 127 -2.28 -10.35 5.76
N ALA A 128 -3.55 -10.47 5.46
CA ALA A 128 -4.58 -9.51 5.85
C ALA A 128 -4.74 -9.32 7.39
N GLN A 129 -4.10 -10.17 8.19
CA GLN A 129 -4.09 -10.11 9.65
C GLN A 129 -2.71 -9.65 10.20
N ALA A 130 -2.00 -8.81 9.44
CA ALA A 130 -0.68 -8.32 9.84
C ALA A 130 -0.70 -7.59 11.19
N GLY A 131 -1.73 -6.77 11.44
CA GLY A 131 -1.81 -5.89 12.61
C GLY A 131 -0.86 -4.69 12.51
N GLU A 132 -1.09 -3.72 13.38
CA GLU A 132 -0.34 -2.46 13.38
C GLU A 132 1.15 -2.69 13.67
N LYS A 133 1.46 -3.58 14.60
CA LYS A 133 2.84 -3.84 15.01
C LYS A 133 3.70 -4.37 13.87
N ARG A 134 3.22 -5.36 13.10
CA ARG A 134 4.00 -5.93 11.99
C ARG A 134 4.20 -4.92 10.86
N ILE A 135 3.19 -4.09 10.57
CA ILE A 135 3.31 -3.00 9.59
C ILE A 135 4.33 -1.97 10.07
N HIS A 136 4.25 -1.54 11.34
CA HIS A 136 5.23 -0.65 11.97
C HIS A 136 6.66 -1.20 11.87
N ASP A 137 6.86 -2.49 12.16
CA ASP A 137 8.18 -3.12 12.11
C ASP A 137 8.77 -3.10 10.69
N VAL A 138 7.97 -3.35 9.65
CA VAL A 138 8.39 -3.23 8.23
C VAL A 138 8.75 -1.80 7.88
N VAL A 139 7.91 -0.84 8.25
CA VAL A 139 8.08 0.58 7.92
C VAL A 139 9.33 1.16 8.60
N THR A 140 9.54 0.86 9.88
CA THR A 140 10.73 1.31 10.62
C THR A 140 12.01 0.64 10.14
N ALA A 141 11.97 -0.65 9.81
CA ALA A 141 13.12 -1.35 9.20
C ALA A 141 13.51 -0.80 7.82
N ALA A 142 12.57 -0.14 7.12
CA ALA A 142 12.83 0.57 5.87
C ALA A 142 13.47 1.96 6.08
N GLY A 143 13.58 2.45 7.31
CA GLY A 143 14.21 3.71 7.67
C GLY A 143 13.26 4.89 7.86
N PHE A 144 11.95 4.66 7.91
CA PHE A 144 11.01 5.69 8.34
C PHE A 144 11.18 5.97 9.83
N THR A 145 11.15 7.24 10.22
CA THR A 145 11.38 7.65 11.61
C THR A 145 10.10 8.00 12.35
N ARG A 146 9.00 8.20 11.62
CA ARG A 146 7.68 8.51 12.17
C ARG A 146 6.65 7.60 11.55
N PHE A 147 5.90 6.92 12.40
CA PHE A 147 4.77 6.06 12.02
C PHE A 147 3.64 6.28 13.02
N ARG A 148 2.43 6.42 12.52
CA ARG A 148 1.24 6.51 13.38
C ARG A 148 -0.02 6.09 12.63
N ARG A 149 -0.97 5.54 13.33
CA ARG A 149 -2.33 5.37 12.86
C ARG A 149 -3.05 6.72 12.88
N ILE A 150 -3.65 7.11 11.77
CA ILE A 150 -4.32 8.40 11.60
C ILE A 150 -5.82 8.27 11.42
N GLY A 151 -6.33 7.06 11.19
CA GLY A 151 -7.75 6.80 11.01
C GLY A 151 -8.06 5.32 10.85
N GLU A 152 -9.34 5.04 10.82
CA GLU A 152 -9.86 3.70 10.57
C GLU A 152 -11.27 3.75 9.99
N THR A 153 -11.66 2.66 9.34
CA THR A 153 -13.03 2.33 8.96
C THR A 153 -13.42 1.01 9.64
N ALA A 154 -14.61 0.51 9.36
CA ALA A 154 -14.99 -0.83 9.83
C ALA A 154 -14.10 -1.95 9.26
N PHE A 155 -13.37 -1.68 8.17
CA PHE A 155 -12.61 -2.69 7.43
C PHE A 155 -11.12 -2.37 7.27
N ASN A 156 -10.72 -1.08 7.35
CA ASN A 156 -9.35 -0.68 7.11
C ASN A 156 -8.80 0.17 8.25
N ALA A 157 -7.52 0.02 8.50
CA ALA A 157 -6.71 0.94 9.27
C ALA A 157 -5.88 1.82 8.32
N VAL A 158 -5.72 3.10 8.67
CA VAL A 158 -4.98 4.08 7.89
C VAL A 158 -3.77 4.57 8.68
N TYR A 159 -2.60 4.42 8.10
CA TYR A 159 -1.34 4.81 8.72
C TYR A 159 -0.64 5.90 7.91
N GLU A 160 0.07 6.75 8.62
CA GLU A 160 1.00 7.73 8.06
C GLU A 160 2.41 7.32 8.44
N ALA A 161 3.31 7.27 7.44
CA ALA A 161 4.74 7.10 7.65
C ALA A 161 5.51 8.27 7.03
N ARG A 162 6.54 8.77 7.72
CA ARG A 162 7.40 9.85 7.22
C ARG A 162 8.88 9.54 7.39
N PRO A 163 9.73 10.05 6.49
CA PRO A 163 11.18 9.96 6.61
C PRO A 163 11.75 10.38 7.93
#